data_1e236fa0b5c1e7e2c5b80dcde19ceedc
#
_entry.id   1e236fa0b5c1e7e2c5b80dcde19ceedc
#
_cell.length_a   1.000
_cell.length_b   1.000
_cell.length_c   1.000
_cell.angle_alpha   90.00
_cell.angle_beta   90.00
_cell.angle_gamma   90.00
#
_symmetry.space_group_name_H-M   'P 1'
#
loop_
_entity.id
_entity.type
_entity.pdbx_description
1 polymer ?
#
loop_
_entity_poly.entity_id
_entity_poly.type
_entity_poly.pdbx_seq_one_letter_code
_entity_poly.pdbx_strand_id
1 'polypeptide(L)'
;MVAAEFNDLEHDLLENIEIKNLLNSLDEGAFVIDKADNLVFYNNTAPLILKTDMEEFLNKNIRLIHYFENLFQEQVIPTHIKDLASGYKISNICKIDGSSHYFENEKIELYGGSGEIKGTLYLVRDITKEIRLELSLSNEIKLDSLSGLYNSRFFYEEIEKEVSRCSRYGYDLSILFIDINNFKFFNDALGHKAGDEVIRLTGESLKNAVRKNVDSAYRYGGDEFTVILPNTPAKRSTIVANRILSNFQNAFKEKLKTLISDGAHDLNFDNFILDGGKSKKIGLSIGVAGYQIGKPADVLVKEADIAMYKAKKDEEVQICIYEED
;
A
#
# COMPACT_ATOMS: atom_id res chain seq x y z
N MET A 1 52.84 2.38 -5.83
CA MET A 1 52.27 3.49 -5.04
C MET A 1 50.84 3.18 -4.57
N VAL A 2 50.08 2.31 -5.22
CA VAL A 2 48.73 1.90 -4.80
C VAL A 2 48.72 0.94 -3.59
N ALA A 3 49.81 0.17 -3.36
CA ALA A 3 49.91 -0.79 -2.27
C ALA A 3 50.20 -0.17 -0.88
N ALA A 4 50.59 1.10 -0.81
CA ALA A 4 50.91 1.77 0.46
C ALA A 4 49.72 2.46 1.11
N GLU A 5 48.68 2.81 0.32
CA GLU A 5 47.44 3.40 0.87
C GLU A 5 46.46 2.34 1.42
N PHE A 6 46.59 1.10 0.98
CA PHE A 6 45.80 -0.04 1.47
C PHE A 6 46.13 -0.38 2.94
N ASN A 7 47.38 -0.20 3.34
CA ASN A 7 47.89 -0.57 4.66
C ASN A 7 47.36 0.32 5.81
N ASP A 8 46.97 1.57 5.56
CA ASP A 8 46.68 2.50 6.66
C ASP A 8 45.30 2.25 7.30
N LEU A 9 44.25 2.00 6.50
CA LEU A 9 42.89 1.76 7.06
C LEU A 9 42.80 0.35 7.67
N GLU A 10 43.40 -0.62 7.00
CA GLU A 10 43.49 -2.00 7.47
C GLU A 10 44.32 -2.05 8.77
N HIS A 11 45.44 -1.33 8.83
CA HIS A 11 46.30 -1.23 10.00
C HIS A 11 45.56 -0.54 11.18
N ASP A 12 44.90 0.62 10.96
CA ASP A 12 44.20 1.37 11.99
C ASP A 12 42.98 0.59 12.55
N LEU A 13 42.25 -0.15 11.71
CA LEU A 13 41.10 -0.98 12.14
C LEU A 13 41.55 -2.35 12.71
N LEU A 14 42.60 -2.94 12.14
CA LEU A 14 43.08 -4.26 12.55
C LEU A 14 43.87 -4.22 13.87
N GLU A 15 44.53 -3.13 14.21
CA GLU A 15 45.24 -2.96 15.49
C GLU A 15 44.33 -2.61 16.66
N ASN A 16 43.12 -2.03 16.40
CA ASN A 16 42.21 -1.65 17.48
C ASN A 16 41.27 -2.79 17.85
N ILE A 17 41.72 -3.65 18.74
CA ILE A 17 40.98 -4.82 19.28
C ILE A 17 39.62 -4.39 19.86
N GLU A 18 39.53 -3.19 20.45
CA GLU A 18 38.31 -2.70 21.06
C GLU A 18 37.23 -2.39 20.01
N ILE A 19 37.59 -1.77 18.89
CA ILE A 19 36.67 -1.49 17.77
C ILE A 19 36.18 -2.79 17.13
N LYS A 20 37.05 -3.76 16.90
CA LYS A 20 36.67 -5.08 16.37
C LYS A 20 35.68 -5.80 17.30
N ASN A 21 35.97 -5.80 18.59
CA ASN A 21 35.08 -6.42 19.56
C ASN A 21 33.73 -5.72 19.60
N LEU A 22 33.70 -4.38 19.50
CA LEU A 22 32.47 -3.61 19.41
C LEU A 22 31.66 -4.00 18.16
N LEU A 23 32.28 -3.99 16.99
CA LEU A 23 31.61 -4.36 15.73
C LEU A 23 31.13 -5.81 15.73
N ASN A 24 31.89 -6.73 16.32
CA ASN A 24 31.51 -8.14 16.46
C ASN A 24 30.38 -8.37 17.49
N SER A 25 30.14 -7.42 18.38
CA SER A 25 29.02 -7.49 19.33
C SER A 25 27.69 -7.01 18.75
N LEU A 26 27.69 -6.45 17.54
CA LEU A 26 26.46 -6.01 16.86
C LEU A 26 25.69 -7.22 16.31
N ASP A 27 24.37 -7.17 16.46
CA ASP A 27 23.45 -8.11 15.82
C ASP A 27 23.28 -7.80 14.31
N GLU A 28 23.78 -6.66 13.85
CA GLU A 28 23.82 -6.23 12.47
C GLU A 28 25.07 -6.69 11.76
N GLY A 29 24.96 -6.96 10.46
CA GLY A 29 26.12 -7.19 9.61
C GLY A 29 26.89 -5.88 9.43
N ALA A 30 28.13 -5.84 9.88
CA ALA A 30 29.01 -4.69 9.71
C ALA A 30 30.16 -5.03 8.76
N PHE A 31 30.42 -4.19 7.76
CA PHE A 31 31.59 -4.32 6.91
C PHE A 31 32.12 -2.95 6.46
N VAL A 32 33.40 -2.87 6.25
CA VAL A 32 34.10 -1.65 5.85
C VAL A 32 34.72 -1.84 4.48
N ILE A 33 34.51 -0.86 3.62
CA ILE A 33 35.18 -0.76 2.32
C ILE A 33 36.12 0.45 2.30
N ASP A 34 37.21 0.35 1.53
CA ASP A 34 38.12 1.46 1.26
C ASP A 34 37.59 2.39 0.15
N LYS A 35 38.36 3.42 -0.22
CA LYS A 35 38.04 4.37 -1.32
C LYS A 35 37.96 3.71 -2.71
N ALA A 36 38.55 2.52 -2.87
CA ALA A 36 38.54 1.78 -4.12
C ALA A 36 37.47 0.68 -4.15
N ASP A 37 36.52 0.70 -3.18
CA ASP A 37 35.43 -0.28 -2.99
C ASP A 37 35.92 -1.71 -2.64
N ASN A 38 37.12 -1.85 -2.07
CA ASN A 38 37.60 -3.14 -1.61
C ASN A 38 37.14 -3.37 -0.17
N LEU A 39 36.81 -4.63 0.15
CA LEU A 39 36.44 -5.03 1.51
C LEU A 39 37.70 -5.07 2.38
N VAL A 40 37.68 -4.28 3.46
CA VAL A 40 38.80 -4.18 4.43
C VAL A 40 38.47 -4.95 5.71
N PHE A 41 37.20 -4.96 6.11
CA PHE A 41 36.78 -5.61 7.35
C PHE A 41 35.32 -6.07 7.23
N TYR A 42 34.98 -7.14 7.92
CA TYR A 42 33.62 -7.54 8.22
C TYR A 42 33.51 -8.19 9.60
N ASN A 43 32.35 -8.07 10.26
CA ASN A 43 32.08 -8.73 11.53
C ASN A 43 31.50 -10.14 11.32
N ASN A 44 31.37 -10.90 12.40
CA ASN A 44 30.91 -12.29 12.38
C ASN A 44 29.43 -12.40 11.88
N THR A 45 28.65 -11.36 11.98
CA THR A 45 27.22 -11.33 11.59
C THR A 45 27.02 -11.09 10.10
N ALA A 46 27.92 -10.35 9.44
CA ALA A 46 27.80 -10.00 8.02
C ALA A 46 27.66 -11.21 7.08
N PRO A 47 28.49 -12.29 7.17
CA PRO A 47 28.34 -13.48 6.33
C PRO A 47 27.00 -14.18 6.52
N LEU A 48 26.48 -14.17 7.75
CA LEU A 48 25.21 -14.83 8.10
C LEU A 48 24.01 -14.10 7.49
N ILE A 49 24.03 -12.77 7.55
CA ILE A 49 22.96 -11.92 7.00
C ILE A 49 23.00 -11.93 5.47
N LEU A 50 24.18 -11.76 4.88
CA LEU A 50 24.37 -11.69 3.43
C LEU A 50 24.37 -13.08 2.77
N LYS A 51 24.43 -14.16 3.55
CA LYS A 51 24.51 -15.55 3.10
C LYS A 51 25.61 -15.77 2.06
N THR A 52 26.77 -15.17 2.33
CA THR A 52 27.90 -15.12 1.41
C THR A 52 29.19 -15.32 2.17
N ASP A 53 30.14 -16.04 1.56
CA ASP A 53 31.47 -16.16 2.09
C ASP A 53 32.26 -14.87 1.88
N MET A 54 32.35 -14.07 2.93
CA MET A 54 33.01 -12.76 2.88
C MET A 54 34.53 -12.86 2.73
N GLU A 55 35.14 -14.01 3.07
CA GLU A 55 36.58 -14.22 2.90
C GLU A 55 37.01 -14.21 1.43
N GLU A 56 36.12 -14.63 0.53
CA GLU A 56 36.36 -14.54 -0.90
C GLU A 56 36.65 -13.12 -1.38
N PHE A 57 36.03 -12.11 -0.75
CA PHE A 57 36.16 -10.70 -1.12
C PHE A 57 37.42 -10.07 -0.53
N LEU A 58 37.80 -10.43 0.71
CA LEU A 58 39.05 -9.95 1.34
C LEU A 58 40.28 -10.32 0.52
N ASN A 59 40.28 -11.51 -0.09
CA ASN A 59 41.48 -12.07 -0.70
C ASN A 59 41.62 -11.83 -2.21
N LYS A 60 40.58 -11.32 -2.89
CA LYS A 60 40.52 -11.31 -4.38
C LYS A 60 40.42 -9.92 -5.02
N ASN A 61 40.54 -8.81 -4.29
CA ASN A 61 40.29 -7.45 -4.82
C ASN A 61 38.98 -7.35 -5.63
N ILE A 62 37.95 -8.11 -5.26
CA ILE A 62 36.65 -8.05 -5.89
C ILE A 62 35.88 -6.88 -5.25
N ARG A 63 35.41 -5.94 -6.06
CA ARG A 63 34.62 -4.83 -5.58
C ARG A 63 33.31 -5.34 -5.02
N LEU A 64 33.17 -5.30 -3.71
CA LEU A 64 31.99 -5.79 -2.98
C LEU A 64 30.70 -5.11 -3.46
N ILE A 65 30.78 -3.83 -3.78
CA ILE A 65 29.64 -3.04 -4.25
C ILE A 65 29.03 -3.60 -5.55
N HIS A 66 29.86 -4.11 -6.48
CA HIS A 66 29.36 -4.70 -7.73
C HIS A 66 28.64 -6.03 -7.50
N TYR A 67 29.04 -6.78 -6.49
CA TYR A 67 28.38 -8.03 -6.13
C TYR A 67 27.02 -7.78 -5.46
N PHE A 68 26.94 -6.71 -4.64
CA PHE A 68 25.75 -6.34 -3.89
C PHE A 68 25.07 -5.08 -4.46
N GLU A 69 25.20 -4.82 -5.76
CA GLU A 69 24.53 -3.66 -6.41
C GLU A 69 23.05 -3.55 -6.01
N ASN A 70 22.35 -4.68 -5.90
CA ASN A 70 20.97 -4.73 -5.47
C ASN A 70 20.75 -4.41 -3.98
N LEU A 71 21.79 -4.55 -3.13
CA LEU A 71 21.74 -4.21 -1.70
C LEU A 71 22.04 -2.73 -1.43
N PHE A 72 22.74 -2.05 -2.35
CA PHE A 72 23.22 -0.69 -2.14
C PHE A 72 22.57 0.37 -3.02
N GLN A 73 21.83 -0.04 -4.08
CA GLN A 73 21.04 0.88 -4.88
C GLN A 73 19.66 1.08 -4.27
N GLU A 74 19.20 2.33 -4.21
CA GLU A 74 17.81 2.64 -3.84
C GLU A 74 16.85 1.96 -4.81
N GLN A 75 16.18 0.91 -4.35
CA GLN A 75 15.16 0.24 -5.14
C GLN A 75 13.80 0.87 -4.89
N VAL A 76 12.96 0.88 -5.93
CA VAL A 76 11.56 1.28 -5.78
C VAL A 76 10.84 0.21 -4.95
N ILE A 77 10.64 0.51 -3.68
CA ILE A 77 9.89 -0.36 -2.77
C ILE A 77 8.40 -0.23 -3.11
N PRO A 78 7.69 -1.34 -3.38
CA PRO A 78 6.26 -1.30 -3.67
C PRO A 78 5.47 -0.57 -2.57
N THR A 79 4.53 0.29 -2.95
CA THR A 79 3.78 1.15 -2.03
C THR A 79 3.11 0.36 -0.91
N HIS A 80 2.51 -0.79 -1.23
CA HIS A 80 1.87 -1.66 -0.23
C HIS A 80 2.82 -2.19 0.85
N ILE A 81 4.12 -2.33 0.55
CA ILE A 81 5.15 -2.73 1.53
C ILE A 81 5.58 -1.52 2.37
N LYS A 82 5.70 -0.33 1.75
CA LYS A 82 5.99 0.91 2.49
C LYS A 82 4.91 1.25 3.50
N ASP A 83 3.65 1.10 3.12
CA ASP A 83 2.50 1.41 3.97
C ASP A 83 2.40 0.45 5.16
N LEU A 84 2.71 -0.84 4.95
CA LEU A 84 2.71 -1.87 6.00
C LEU A 84 3.91 -1.77 6.94
N ALA A 85 5.04 -1.34 6.42
CA ALA A 85 6.31 -1.23 7.16
C ALA A 85 6.55 0.18 7.72
N SER A 86 5.51 0.89 8.13
CA SER A 86 5.59 2.30 8.60
C SER A 86 6.55 2.54 9.77
N GLY A 87 6.98 1.47 10.47
CA GLY A 87 7.98 1.51 11.54
C GLY A 87 9.43 1.18 11.10
N TYR A 88 9.65 0.80 9.83
CA TYR A 88 10.96 0.34 9.35
C TYR A 88 11.41 1.14 8.12
N LYS A 89 12.71 1.49 8.09
CA LYS A 89 13.33 2.11 6.93
C LYS A 89 13.86 1.01 6.00
N ILE A 90 12.99 0.44 5.15
CA ILE A 90 13.43 -0.54 4.16
C ILE A 90 14.32 0.15 3.15
N SER A 91 15.59 -0.23 3.10
CA SER A 91 16.54 0.29 2.11
C SER A 91 16.53 -0.56 0.84
N ASN A 92 16.47 -1.89 0.97
CA ASN A 92 16.58 -2.82 -0.15
C ASN A 92 15.75 -4.08 0.01
N ILE A 93 15.39 -4.67 -1.14
CA ILE A 93 14.73 -5.97 -1.24
C ILE A 93 15.58 -6.86 -2.15
N CYS A 94 16.06 -7.98 -1.63
CA CYS A 94 16.83 -8.95 -2.40
C CYS A 94 16.13 -10.29 -2.48
N LYS A 95 16.38 -11.04 -3.56
CA LYS A 95 15.98 -12.44 -3.63
C LYS A 95 17.16 -13.33 -3.24
N ILE A 96 17.03 -14.05 -2.13
CA ILE A 96 17.97 -15.04 -1.66
C ILE A 96 17.23 -16.39 -1.64
N ASP A 97 17.80 -17.40 -2.29
CA ASP A 97 17.18 -18.73 -2.40
C ASP A 97 15.73 -18.71 -2.91
N GLY A 98 15.45 -17.80 -3.86
CA GLY A 98 14.11 -17.64 -4.44
C GLY A 98 13.09 -16.89 -3.57
N SER A 99 13.43 -16.54 -2.32
CA SER A 99 12.57 -15.77 -1.42
C SER A 99 13.01 -14.32 -1.29
N SER A 100 12.04 -13.41 -1.10
CA SER A 100 12.34 -11.99 -0.85
C SER A 100 12.83 -11.79 0.57
N HIS A 101 13.95 -11.08 0.71
CA HIS A 101 14.53 -10.60 1.94
C HIS A 101 14.52 -9.08 1.95
N TYR A 102 14.27 -8.50 3.12
CA TYR A 102 14.15 -7.05 3.32
C TYR A 102 15.27 -6.58 4.24
N PHE A 103 16.00 -5.56 3.78
CA PHE A 103 17.15 -5.04 4.50
C PHE A 103 17.01 -3.55 4.81
N GLU A 104 17.46 -3.18 5.99
CA GLU A 104 17.73 -1.81 6.38
C GLU A 104 19.25 -1.60 6.36
N ASN A 105 19.69 -0.58 5.63
CA ASN A 105 21.13 -0.28 5.49
C ASN A 105 21.41 1.12 6.03
N GLU A 106 22.53 1.22 6.75
CA GLU A 106 23.09 2.50 7.13
C GLU A 106 24.51 2.62 6.57
N LYS A 107 24.83 3.78 6.05
CA LYS A 107 26.14 4.11 5.48
C LYS A 107 26.79 5.21 6.31
N ILE A 108 27.99 4.94 6.82
CA ILE A 108 28.75 5.86 7.65
C ILE A 108 30.12 6.08 7.01
N GLU A 109 30.44 7.32 6.65
CA GLU A 109 31.76 7.67 6.11
C GLU A 109 32.79 7.71 7.23
N LEU A 110 33.93 7.07 7.00
CA LEU A 110 35.08 7.02 7.93
C LEU A 110 36.13 8.04 7.52
N TYR A 111 36.46 8.92 8.45
CA TYR A 111 37.40 10.01 8.22
C TYR A 111 38.74 9.75 8.88
N GLY A 112 39.82 10.11 8.21
CA GLY A 112 41.17 10.17 8.77
C GLY A 112 41.41 11.40 9.64
N GLY A 113 42.56 11.47 10.29
CA GLY A 113 42.93 12.57 11.20
C GLY A 113 43.07 13.93 10.53
N SER A 114 43.27 13.99 9.20
CA SER A 114 43.31 15.20 8.37
C SER A 114 41.95 15.58 7.80
N GLY A 115 40.87 14.82 8.09
CA GLY A 115 39.50 15.09 7.62
C GLY A 115 39.20 14.52 6.22
N GLU A 116 40.10 13.73 5.64
CA GLU A 116 39.85 13.00 4.41
C GLU A 116 38.99 11.75 4.66
N ILE A 117 38.13 11.40 3.72
CA ILE A 117 37.39 10.12 3.76
C ILE A 117 38.40 8.99 3.53
N LYS A 118 38.50 8.04 4.45
CA LYS A 118 39.35 6.85 4.33
C LYS A 118 38.60 5.62 3.83
N GLY A 119 37.32 5.53 4.12
CA GLY A 119 36.46 4.42 3.71
C GLY A 119 35.03 4.61 4.15
N THR A 120 34.25 3.55 4.06
CA THR A 120 32.84 3.55 4.43
C THR A 120 32.50 2.30 5.24
N LEU A 121 31.87 2.50 6.39
CA LEU A 121 31.23 1.45 7.18
C LEU A 121 29.79 1.28 6.70
N TYR A 122 29.41 0.07 6.38
CA TYR A 122 28.03 -0.32 6.13
C TYR A 122 27.52 -1.16 7.30
N LEU A 123 26.36 -0.80 7.81
CA LEU A 123 25.58 -1.60 8.75
C LEU A 123 24.37 -2.15 7.99
N VAL A 124 24.15 -3.45 8.06
CA VAL A 124 23.07 -4.14 7.34
C VAL A 124 22.28 -4.97 8.33
N ARG A 125 20.99 -4.68 8.42
CA ARG A 125 20.03 -5.41 9.26
C ARG A 125 19.05 -6.16 8.37
N ASP A 126 18.90 -7.47 8.60
CA ASP A 126 17.83 -8.26 7.98
C ASP A 126 16.54 -8.09 8.79
N ILE A 127 15.57 -7.36 8.23
CA ILE A 127 14.26 -7.10 8.81
C ILE A 127 13.16 -7.98 8.18
N THR A 128 13.56 -9.07 7.51
CA THR A 128 12.64 -9.95 6.78
C THR A 128 11.59 -10.58 7.70
N LYS A 129 11.99 -10.99 8.89
CA LYS A 129 11.09 -11.61 9.85
C LYS A 129 10.04 -10.62 10.35
N GLU A 130 10.46 -9.41 10.67
CA GLU A 130 9.61 -8.31 11.12
C GLU A 130 8.59 -7.96 10.04
N ILE A 131 9.03 -7.75 8.80
CA ILE A 131 8.15 -7.45 7.67
C ILE A 131 7.18 -8.61 7.40
N ARG A 132 7.64 -9.87 7.47
CA ARG A 132 6.74 -11.03 7.29
C ARG A 132 5.70 -11.15 8.40
N LEU A 133 6.06 -10.83 9.65
CA LEU A 133 5.13 -10.80 10.76
C LEU A 133 4.08 -9.70 10.57
N GLU A 134 4.48 -8.49 10.19
CA GLU A 134 3.54 -7.40 9.89
C GLU A 134 2.62 -7.74 8.72
N LEU A 135 3.17 -8.33 7.64
CA LEU A 135 2.38 -8.84 6.52
C LEU A 135 1.38 -9.91 6.97
N SER A 136 1.78 -10.83 7.87
CA SER A 136 0.88 -11.86 8.38
C SER A 136 -0.23 -11.29 9.26
N LEU A 137 0.10 -10.37 10.14
CA LEU A 137 -0.88 -9.64 10.98
C LEU A 137 -1.84 -8.82 10.11
N SER A 138 -1.31 -8.10 9.12
CA SER A 138 -2.13 -7.37 8.13
C SER A 138 -3.03 -8.31 7.32
N ASN A 139 -2.59 -9.54 7.08
CA ASN A 139 -3.38 -10.56 6.39
C ASN A 139 -4.58 -11.06 7.20
N GLU A 140 -4.49 -11.01 8.53
CA GLU A 140 -5.60 -11.35 9.43
C GLU A 140 -6.59 -10.17 9.59
N ILE A 141 -6.16 -8.93 9.33
CA ILE A 141 -7.03 -7.75 9.37
C ILE A 141 -7.84 -7.71 8.07
N LYS A 142 -9.13 -8.06 8.16
CA LYS A 142 -10.08 -8.02 7.04
C LYS A 142 -10.77 -6.69 6.86
N LEU A 143 -10.68 -5.80 7.84
CA LEU A 143 -11.40 -4.54 7.86
C LEU A 143 -10.48 -3.36 7.50
N ASP A 144 -11.03 -2.41 6.75
CA ASP A 144 -10.47 -1.08 6.58
C ASP A 144 -10.77 -0.23 7.82
N SER A 145 -9.74 0.32 8.45
CA SER A 145 -9.85 1.03 9.72
C SER A 145 -10.62 2.35 9.63
N LEU A 146 -10.69 2.96 8.46
CA LEU A 146 -11.35 4.24 8.26
C LEU A 146 -12.84 4.08 7.97
N SER A 147 -13.19 3.23 7.02
CA SER A 147 -14.59 3.00 6.61
C SER A 147 -15.33 1.97 7.47
N GLY A 148 -14.60 1.11 8.21
CA GLY A 148 -15.17 0.00 8.96
C GLY A 148 -15.77 -1.12 8.09
N LEU A 149 -15.55 -1.08 6.77
CA LEU A 149 -15.90 -2.12 5.82
C LEU A 149 -14.76 -3.14 5.69
N TYR A 150 -14.98 -4.22 4.94
CA TYR A 150 -13.87 -5.08 4.53
C TYR A 150 -12.91 -4.33 3.61
N ASN A 151 -11.62 -4.70 3.62
CA ASN A 151 -10.61 -4.09 2.76
C ASN A 151 -10.57 -4.74 1.36
N SER A 152 -9.84 -4.12 0.44
CA SER A 152 -9.69 -4.57 -0.94
C SER A 152 -9.11 -5.98 -1.06
N ARG A 153 -8.20 -6.37 -0.17
CA ARG A 153 -7.62 -7.70 -0.17
C ARG A 153 -8.70 -8.76 0.06
N PHE A 154 -9.52 -8.58 1.10
CA PHE A 154 -10.60 -9.51 1.40
C PHE A 154 -11.68 -9.52 0.31
N PHE A 155 -11.85 -8.39 -0.41
CA PHE A 155 -12.70 -8.34 -1.61
C PHE A 155 -12.24 -9.34 -2.67
N TYR A 156 -10.95 -9.34 -3.04
CA TYR A 156 -10.44 -10.26 -4.06
C TYR A 156 -10.54 -11.72 -3.65
N GLU A 157 -10.30 -12.02 -2.39
CA GLU A 157 -10.48 -13.39 -1.87
C GLU A 157 -11.92 -13.88 -1.95
N GLU A 158 -12.89 -13.01 -1.64
CA GLU A 158 -14.31 -13.38 -1.63
C GLU A 158 -14.94 -13.41 -3.03
N ILE A 159 -14.57 -12.47 -3.91
CA ILE A 159 -15.13 -12.46 -5.27
C ILE A 159 -14.74 -13.73 -6.05
N GLU A 160 -13.49 -14.20 -5.93
CA GLU A 160 -13.03 -15.44 -6.53
C GLU A 160 -13.82 -16.65 -6.02
N LYS A 161 -14.11 -16.71 -4.71
CA LYS A 161 -14.93 -17.77 -4.11
C LYS A 161 -16.36 -17.72 -4.62
N GLU A 162 -16.97 -16.52 -4.69
CA GLU A 162 -18.34 -16.35 -5.15
C GLU A 162 -18.49 -16.69 -6.64
N VAL A 163 -17.56 -16.27 -7.48
CA VAL A 163 -17.51 -16.65 -8.91
C VAL A 163 -17.41 -18.18 -9.06
N SER A 164 -16.54 -18.83 -8.27
CA SER A 164 -16.40 -20.28 -8.27
C SER A 164 -17.68 -21.00 -7.81
N ARG A 165 -18.38 -20.46 -6.80
CA ARG A 165 -19.67 -20.97 -6.32
C ARG A 165 -20.76 -20.81 -7.38
N CYS A 166 -20.85 -19.61 -8.01
CA CYS A 166 -21.83 -19.33 -9.06
C CYS A 166 -21.63 -20.23 -10.27
N SER A 167 -20.39 -20.42 -10.70
CA SER A 167 -20.04 -21.34 -11.80
C SER A 167 -20.47 -22.80 -11.51
N ARG A 168 -20.39 -23.22 -10.24
CA ARG A 168 -20.73 -24.60 -9.83
C ARG A 168 -22.23 -24.80 -9.63
N TYR A 169 -22.90 -23.83 -9.04
CA TYR A 169 -24.30 -24.00 -8.57
C TYR A 169 -25.33 -23.24 -9.42
N GLY A 170 -24.90 -22.39 -10.35
CA GLY A 170 -25.77 -21.71 -11.31
C GLY A 170 -26.67 -20.62 -10.71
N TYR A 171 -26.27 -20.01 -9.58
CA TYR A 171 -27.03 -18.87 -9.05
C TYR A 171 -26.48 -17.51 -9.56
N ASP A 172 -27.33 -16.49 -9.46
CA ASP A 172 -26.97 -15.13 -9.86
C ASP A 172 -25.94 -14.53 -8.91
N LEU A 173 -25.02 -13.75 -9.46
CA LEU A 173 -24.09 -12.93 -8.70
C LEU A 173 -24.00 -11.57 -9.36
N SER A 174 -23.99 -10.51 -8.57
CA SER A 174 -23.69 -9.18 -9.07
C SER A 174 -22.70 -8.49 -8.15
N ILE A 175 -21.97 -7.54 -8.71
CA ILE A 175 -21.15 -6.61 -7.94
C ILE A 175 -21.56 -5.17 -8.23
N LEU A 176 -21.35 -4.31 -7.23
CA LEU A 176 -21.38 -2.87 -7.39
C LEU A 176 -19.96 -2.34 -7.29
N PHE A 177 -19.60 -1.41 -8.16
CA PHE A 177 -18.40 -0.59 -8.04
C PHE A 177 -18.85 0.85 -7.82
N ILE A 178 -18.29 1.52 -6.82
CA ILE A 178 -18.81 2.79 -6.30
C ILE A 178 -17.66 3.76 -6.11
N ASP A 179 -17.85 5.00 -6.54
CA ASP A 179 -16.87 6.08 -6.39
C ASP A 179 -17.54 7.32 -5.79
N ILE A 180 -16.80 8.04 -4.93
CA ILE A 180 -17.29 9.30 -4.36
C ILE A 180 -16.97 10.45 -5.32
N ASN A 181 -18.00 11.06 -5.89
CA ASN A 181 -17.89 12.15 -6.85
C ASN A 181 -17.23 13.39 -6.22
N ASN A 182 -16.26 13.98 -6.92
CA ASN A 182 -15.59 15.21 -6.51
C ASN A 182 -14.84 15.12 -5.16
N PHE A 183 -14.46 13.91 -4.71
CA PHE A 183 -13.82 13.70 -3.41
C PHE A 183 -12.52 14.49 -3.22
N LYS A 184 -11.63 14.48 -4.25
CA LYS A 184 -10.40 15.26 -4.20
C LYS A 184 -10.68 16.76 -3.98
N PHE A 185 -11.64 17.30 -4.74
CA PHE A 185 -12.03 18.69 -4.64
C PHE A 185 -12.59 19.03 -3.23
N PHE A 186 -13.34 18.11 -2.64
CA PHE A 186 -13.84 18.23 -1.27
C PHE A 186 -12.68 18.27 -0.23
N ASN A 187 -11.71 17.39 -0.40
CA ASN A 187 -10.51 17.37 0.44
C ASN A 187 -9.69 18.66 0.34
N ASP A 188 -9.49 19.14 -0.89
CA ASP A 188 -8.71 20.35 -1.14
C ASP A 188 -9.37 21.59 -0.50
N ALA A 189 -10.69 21.58 -0.40
CA ALA A 189 -11.47 22.70 0.15
C ALA A 189 -11.63 22.65 1.67
N LEU A 190 -11.91 21.46 2.25
CA LEU A 190 -12.28 21.31 3.66
C LEU A 190 -11.24 20.53 4.48
N GLY A 191 -10.18 20.08 3.81
CA GLY A 191 -9.10 19.31 4.43
C GLY A 191 -9.40 17.81 4.54
N HIS A 192 -8.34 17.02 4.71
CA HIS A 192 -8.40 15.56 4.75
C HIS A 192 -9.30 15.00 5.88
N LYS A 193 -9.41 15.70 7.02
CA LYS A 193 -10.31 15.27 8.10
C LYS A 193 -11.79 15.26 7.68
N ALA A 194 -12.20 16.23 6.88
CA ALA A 194 -13.56 16.26 6.32
C ALA A 194 -13.77 15.12 5.31
N GLY A 195 -12.77 14.82 4.47
CA GLY A 195 -12.79 13.68 3.57
C GLY A 195 -12.87 12.34 4.31
N ASP A 196 -12.12 12.18 5.39
CA ASP A 196 -12.20 10.99 6.24
C ASP A 196 -13.64 10.75 6.76
N GLU A 197 -14.35 11.81 7.14
CA GLU A 197 -15.74 11.72 7.54
C GLU A 197 -16.65 11.27 6.39
N VAL A 198 -16.42 11.75 5.17
CA VAL A 198 -17.18 11.29 3.98
C VAL A 198 -16.94 9.81 3.72
N ILE A 199 -15.71 9.33 3.87
CA ILE A 199 -15.38 7.90 3.75
C ILE A 199 -16.11 7.08 4.82
N ARG A 200 -16.13 7.52 6.09
CA ARG A 200 -16.89 6.86 7.17
C ARG A 200 -18.37 6.80 6.87
N LEU A 201 -18.98 7.93 6.47
CA LEU A 201 -20.39 8.00 6.10
C LEU A 201 -20.73 7.08 4.92
N THR A 202 -19.84 6.99 3.93
CA THR A 202 -19.98 6.04 2.82
C THR A 202 -19.97 4.61 3.34
N GLY A 203 -19.00 4.26 4.19
CA GLY A 203 -18.91 2.95 4.81
C GLY A 203 -20.18 2.56 5.58
N GLU A 204 -20.68 3.44 6.42
CA GLU A 204 -21.92 3.23 7.17
C GLU A 204 -23.14 3.08 6.24
N SER A 205 -23.21 3.89 5.18
CA SER A 205 -24.29 3.86 4.20
C SER A 205 -24.34 2.53 3.46
N LEU A 206 -23.19 1.99 3.07
CA LEU A 206 -23.08 0.67 2.44
C LEU A 206 -23.44 -0.43 3.44
N LYS A 207 -22.89 -0.41 4.64
CA LYS A 207 -23.14 -1.41 5.69
C LYS A 207 -24.61 -1.53 6.04
N ASN A 208 -25.34 -0.40 6.06
CA ASN A 208 -26.78 -0.35 6.35
C ASN A 208 -27.65 -0.69 5.12
N ALA A 209 -27.05 -0.70 3.92
CA ALA A 209 -27.76 -1.01 2.69
C ALA A 209 -27.71 -2.48 2.29
N VAL A 210 -26.75 -3.26 2.80
CA VAL A 210 -26.54 -4.67 2.42
C VAL A 210 -27.24 -5.64 3.37
N ARG A 211 -27.56 -6.84 2.87
CA ARG A 211 -28.17 -7.90 3.69
C ARG A 211 -27.11 -8.52 4.62
N LYS A 212 -27.36 -8.46 5.92
CA LYS A 212 -26.44 -9.02 6.90
C LYS A 212 -26.20 -10.51 6.64
N ASN A 213 -24.94 -10.95 6.72
CA ASN A 213 -24.48 -12.33 6.51
C ASN A 213 -24.73 -12.94 5.11
N VAL A 214 -25.15 -12.14 4.15
CA VAL A 214 -25.36 -12.56 2.76
C VAL A 214 -24.54 -11.70 1.81
N ASP A 215 -24.71 -10.37 1.87
CA ASP A 215 -23.96 -9.43 1.07
C ASP A 215 -22.73 -8.95 1.84
N SER A 216 -21.74 -8.46 1.13
CA SER A 216 -20.53 -7.91 1.74
C SER A 216 -20.09 -6.64 1.02
N ALA A 217 -19.64 -5.66 1.81
CA ALA A 217 -19.20 -4.35 1.33
C ALA A 217 -17.75 -4.12 1.71
N TYR A 218 -17.01 -3.48 0.80
CA TYR A 218 -15.57 -3.32 0.87
C TYR A 218 -15.14 -1.90 0.52
N ARG A 219 -14.04 -1.43 1.10
CA ARG A 219 -13.30 -0.31 0.56
C ARG A 219 -12.26 -0.84 -0.40
N TYR A 220 -12.40 -0.48 -1.68
CA TYR A 220 -11.51 -0.95 -2.74
C TYR A 220 -10.18 -0.17 -2.73
N GLY A 221 -10.22 1.16 -2.53
CA GLY A 221 -9.06 2.02 -2.37
C GLY A 221 -9.46 3.49 -2.40
N GLY A 222 -8.73 4.37 -1.71
CA GLY A 222 -9.04 5.79 -1.73
C GLY A 222 -10.50 6.13 -1.43
N ASP A 223 -11.20 6.61 -2.43
CA ASP A 223 -12.63 6.97 -2.48
C ASP A 223 -13.52 5.93 -3.20
N GLU A 224 -12.96 4.74 -3.50
CA GLU A 224 -13.62 3.66 -4.23
C GLU A 224 -14.09 2.55 -3.28
N PHE A 225 -15.29 2.02 -3.55
CA PHE A 225 -15.91 0.95 -2.76
C PHE A 225 -16.53 -0.10 -3.67
N THR A 226 -16.67 -1.31 -3.14
CA THR A 226 -17.32 -2.42 -3.86
C THR A 226 -18.32 -3.15 -2.96
N VAL A 227 -19.31 -3.78 -3.59
CA VAL A 227 -20.28 -4.65 -2.89
C VAL A 227 -20.45 -5.93 -3.69
N ILE A 228 -20.36 -7.08 -3.01
CA ILE A 228 -20.68 -8.39 -3.58
C ILE A 228 -22.10 -8.75 -3.17
N LEU A 229 -22.93 -9.14 -4.14
CA LEU A 229 -24.35 -9.44 -3.98
C LEU A 229 -24.66 -10.86 -4.49
N PRO A 230 -24.44 -11.90 -3.68
CA PRO A 230 -24.78 -13.27 -4.05
C PRO A 230 -26.30 -13.44 -4.23
N ASN A 231 -26.71 -14.37 -5.08
CA ASN A 231 -28.11 -14.66 -5.41
C ASN A 231 -28.92 -13.41 -5.84
N THR A 232 -28.27 -12.51 -6.56
CA THR A 232 -28.88 -11.24 -6.96
C THR A 232 -28.51 -10.91 -8.41
N PRO A 233 -29.48 -10.94 -9.34
CA PRO A 233 -29.23 -10.55 -10.72
C PRO A 233 -29.01 -9.05 -10.85
N ALA A 234 -28.27 -8.59 -11.89
CA ALA A 234 -27.87 -7.19 -12.10
C ALA A 234 -29.05 -6.20 -12.00
N LYS A 235 -30.18 -6.53 -12.61
CA LYS A 235 -31.39 -5.68 -12.53
C LYS A 235 -31.91 -5.48 -11.10
N ARG A 236 -31.81 -6.49 -10.23
CA ARG A 236 -32.24 -6.38 -8.83
C ARG A 236 -31.20 -5.69 -7.95
N SER A 237 -29.94 -5.69 -8.35
CA SER A 237 -28.88 -4.99 -7.62
C SER A 237 -29.08 -3.47 -7.60
N THR A 238 -29.81 -2.91 -8.57
CA THR A 238 -30.17 -1.47 -8.58
C THR A 238 -30.99 -1.06 -7.35
N ILE A 239 -31.75 -1.98 -6.76
CA ILE A 239 -32.52 -1.73 -5.51
C ILE A 239 -31.52 -1.45 -4.36
N VAL A 240 -30.44 -2.24 -4.29
CA VAL A 240 -29.39 -2.04 -3.29
C VAL A 240 -28.62 -0.76 -3.57
N ALA A 241 -28.28 -0.50 -4.84
CA ALA A 241 -27.60 0.72 -5.26
C ALA A 241 -28.42 1.98 -4.91
N ASN A 242 -29.72 1.99 -5.19
CA ASN A 242 -30.61 3.11 -4.81
C ASN A 242 -30.69 3.30 -3.29
N ARG A 243 -30.72 2.21 -2.52
CA ARG A 243 -30.71 2.27 -1.05
C ARG A 243 -29.40 2.86 -0.53
N ILE A 244 -28.24 2.49 -1.13
CA ILE A 244 -26.95 3.08 -0.82
C ILE A 244 -26.97 4.59 -1.07
N LEU A 245 -27.39 5.02 -2.25
CA LEU A 245 -27.51 6.44 -2.60
C LEU A 245 -28.37 7.21 -1.61
N SER A 246 -29.54 6.69 -1.27
CA SER A 246 -30.47 7.33 -0.33
C SER A 246 -29.87 7.43 1.08
N ASN A 247 -29.24 6.35 1.56
CA ASN A 247 -28.57 6.35 2.86
C ASN A 247 -27.44 7.38 2.91
N PHE A 248 -26.60 7.40 1.89
CA PHE A 248 -25.48 8.33 1.80
C PHE A 248 -25.97 9.79 1.75
N GLN A 249 -26.93 10.10 0.89
CA GLN A 249 -27.46 11.46 0.75
C GLN A 249 -28.07 11.97 2.08
N ASN A 250 -28.83 11.14 2.77
CA ASN A 250 -29.40 11.48 4.06
C ASN A 250 -28.34 11.71 5.15
N ALA A 251 -27.39 10.78 5.26
CA ALA A 251 -26.29 10.86 6.24
C ALA A 251 -25.38 12.07 5.96
N PHE A 252 -25.03 12.30 4.70
CA PHE A 252 -24.23 13.45 4.29
C PHE A 252 -24.91 14.78 4.58
N LYS A 253 -26.23 14.89 4.28
CA LYS A 253 -27.02 16.09 4.54
C LYS A 253 -27.09 16.42 6.04
N GLU A 254 -27.26 15.43 6.90
CA GLU A 254 -27.26 15.63 8.37
C GLU A 254 -25.86 16.04 8.87
N LYS A 255 -24.81 15.40 8.38
CA LYS A 255 -23.43 15.74 8.78
C LYS A 255 -23.02 17.15 8.32
N LEU A 256 -23.42 17.54 7.12
CA LEU A 256 -23.14 18.87 6.59
C LEU A 256 -23.81 19.97 7.44
N LYS A 257 -25.04 19.75 7.94
CA LYS A 257 -25.69 20.68 8.89
C LYS A 257 -24.85 20.92 10.14
N THR A 258 -24.23 19.86 10.68
CA THR A 258 -23.35 19.95 11.86
C THR A 258 -22.08 20.75 11.54
N LEU A 259 -21.45 20.49 10.39
CA LEU A 259 -20.25 21.21 9.95
C LEU A 259 -20.51 22.71 9.73
N ILE A 260 -21.69 23.07 9.22
CA ILE A 260 -22.09 24.48 9.02
C ILE A 260 -22.35 25.17 10.36
N SER A 261 -23.00 24.51 11.33
CA SER A 261 -23.22 25.06 12.67
C SER A 261 -21.93 25.40 13.42
N ASP A 262 -20.85 24.68 13.10
CA ASP A 262 -19.54 24.85 13.73
C ASP A 262 -18.67 25.94 13.06
N GLY A 263 -19.19 26.74 12.12
CA GLY A 263 -18.54 27.95 11.63
C GLY A 263 -18.24 28.02 10.12
N ALA A 264 -18.67 27.06 9.33
CA ALA A 264 -18.51 27.10 7.87
C ALA A 264 -19.72 27.79 7.21
N HIS A 265 -19.78 29.12 7.27
CA HIS A 265 -20.98 29.91 6.92
C HIS A 265 -21.36 29.96 5.43
N ASP A 266 -20.50 29.51 4.50
CA ASP A 266 -20.73 29.65 3.05
C ASP A 266 -21.09 28.34 2.33
N LEU A 267 -21.45 27.28 3.04
CA LEU A 267 -21.78 25.98 2.44
C LEU A 267 -23.28 25.87 2.14
N ASN A 268 -23.65 25.82 0.86
CA ASN A 268 -25.00 25.51 0.45
C ASN A 268 -25.17 24.00 0.21
N PHE A 269 -26.24 23.41 0.75
CA PHE A 269 -26.53 21.96 0.70
C PHE A 269 -26.68 21.39 -0.71
N ASP A 270 -27.15 22.17 -1.66
CA ASP A 270 -27.43 21.70 -3.02
C ASP A 270 -26.22 21.92 -3.97
N ASN A 271 -25.34 22.82 -3.62
CA ASN A 271 -24.17 23.16 -4.43
C ASN A 271 -23.01 23.58 -3.53
N PHE A 272 -21.93 22.79 -3.50
CA PHE A 272 -20.68 23.20 -2.92
C PHE A 272 -20.09 24.32 -3.79
N ILE A 273 -20.30 25.60 -3.40
CA ILE A 273 -19.66 26.73 -4.09
C ILE A 273 -18.30 26.92 -3.45
N LEU A 274 -17.26 26.56 -4.20
CA LEU A 274 -15.88 26.81 -3.84
C LEU A 274 -15.32 27.88 -4.78
N ASP A 275 -14.32 28.57 -4.28
CA ASP A 275 -13.66 29.69 -4.93
C ASP A 275 -13.47 29.50 -6.45
N GLY A 276 -13.94 30.43 -7.28
CA GLY A 276 -13.93 30.31 -8.74
C GLY A 276 -15.29 30.06 -9.42
N GLY A 277 -16.41 30.01 -8.69
CA GLY A 277 -17.78 30.02 -9.28
C GLY A 277 -18.25 28.69 -9.87
N LYS A 278 -17.53 27.58 -9.67
CA LYS A 278 -17.98 26.24 -10.08
C LYS A 278 -18.57 25.49 -8.89
N SER A 279 -19.88 25.23 -8.97
CA SER A 279 -20.58 24.36 -8.05
C SER A 279 -20.27 22.89 -8.34
N LYS A 280 -19.81 22.16 -7.34
CA LYS A 280 -19.58 20.71 -7.44
C LYS A 280 -20.29 19.99 -6.30
N LYS A 281 -21.05 18.96 -6.64
CA LYS A 281 -21.83 18.19 -5.69
C LYS A 281 -21.07 16.94 -5.25
N ILE A 282 -21.01 16.68 -3.95
CA ILE A 282 -20.61 15.37 -3.43
C ILE A 282 -21.77 14.39 -3.65
N GLY A 283 -21.45 13.24 -4.15
CA GLY A 283 -22.41 12.16 -4.42
C GLY A 283 -21.68 10.85 -4.67
N LEU A 284 -22.44 9.83 -5.05
CA LEU A 284 -21.86 8.55 -5.43
C LEU A 284 -22.23 8.24 -6.88
N SER A 285 -21.26 7.67 -7.63
CA SER A 285 -21.49 7.02 -8.92
C SER A 285 -21.37 5.52 -8.73
N ILE A 286 -22.34 4.75 -9.22
CA ILE A 286 -22.44 3.30 -8.99
C ILE A 286 -22.53 2.58 -10.33
N GLY A 287 -21.57 1.70 -10.59
CA GLY A 287 -21.61 0.72 -11.68
C GLY A 287 -22.07 -0.64 -11.16
N VAL A 288 -22.90 -1.30 -11.94
CA VAL A 288 -23.44 -2.63 -11.65
C VAL A 288 -23.01 -3.58 -12.74
N ALA A 289 -22.44 -4.74 -12.36
CA ALA A 289 -22.20 -5.84 -13.30
C ALA A 289 -22.76 -7.15 -12.75
N GLY A 290 -23.35 -7.95 -13.64
CA GLY A 290 -23.83 -9.30 -13.34
C GLY A 290 -22.88 -10.36 -13.85
N TYR A 291 -22.62 -11.36 -13.05
CA TYR A 291 -21.78 -12.49 -13.43
C TYR A 291 -22.42 -13.33 -14.54
N GLN A 292 -21.62 -13.69 -15.51
CA GLN A 292 -21.96 -14.66 -16.55
C GLN A 292 -21.08 -15.89 -16.41
N ILE A 293 -21.67 -17.08 -16.55
CA ILE A 293 -20.95 -18.35 -16.38
C ILE A 293 -19.72 -18.42 -17.31
N GLY A 294 -18.57 -18.76 -16.74
CA GLY A 294 -17.30 -18.84 -17.44
C GLY A 294 -16.49 -17.53 -17.50
N LYS A 295 -17.04 -16.42 -16.99
CA LYS A 295 -16.33 -15.14 -16.93
C LYS A 295 -15.42 -15.11 -15.70
N PRO A 296 -14.12 -14.73 -15.83
CA PRO A 296 -13.23 -14.53 -14.70
C PRO A 296 -13.67 -13.40 -13.77
N ALA A 297 -13.28 -13.46 -12.50
CA ALA A 297 -13.65 -12.45 -11.51
C ALA A 297 -13.12 -11.05 -11.83
N ASP A 298 -11.90 -10.94 -12.35
CA ASP A 298 -11.28 -9.68 -12.76
C ASP A 298 -12.04 -8.99 -13.90
N VAL A 299 -12.61 -9.78 -14.83
CA VAL A 299 -13.46 -9.24 -15.91
C VAL A 299 -14.76 -8.68 -15.33
N LEU A 300 -15.40 -9.39 -14.40
CA LEU A 300 -16.62 -8.91 -13.73
C LEU A 300 -16.37 -7.59 -12.98
N VAL A 301 -15.24 -7.49 -12.28
CA VAL A 301 -14.84 -6.25 -11.60
C VAL A 301 -14.64 -5.11 -12.59
N LYS A 302 -13.93 -5.36 -13.69
CA LYS A 302 -13.69 -4.36 -14.74
C LYS A 302 -14.98 -3.90 -15.40
N GLU A 303 -15.95 -4.77 -15.60
CA GLU A 303 -17.26 -4.41 -16.15
C GLU A 303 -18.04 -3.47 -15.23
N ALA A 304 -18.01 -3.74 -13.91
CA ALA A 304 -18.64 -2.85 -12.94
C ALA A 304 -17.93 -1.49 -12.86
N ASP A 305 -16.62 -1.45 -12.95
CA ASP A 305 -15.82 -0.21 -13.02
C ASP A 305 -16.17 0.61 -14.27
N ILE A 306 -16.23 -0.04 -15.45
CA ILE A 306 -16.66 0.64 -16.70
C ILE A 306 -18.06 1.25 -16.55
N ALA A 307 -18.99 0.52 -15.94
CA ALA A 307 -20.35 1.02 -15.71
C ALA A 307 -20.35 2.20 -14.72
N MET A 308 -19.55 2.13 -13.65
CA MET A 308 -19.38 3.23 -12.69
C MET A 308 -18.82 4.49 -13.39
N TYR A 309 -17.82 4.31 -14.24
CA TYR A 309 -17.25 5.42 -14.99
C TYR A 309 -18.24 6.05 -15.99
N LYS A 310 -19.14 5.25 -16.60
CA LYS A 310 -20.26 5.77 -17.42
C LYS A 310 -21.19 6.63 -16.54
N ALA A 311 -21.58 6.13 -15.35
CA ALA A 311 -22.41 6.88 -14.40
C ALA A 311 -21.72 8.17 -13.90
N LYS A 312 -20.39 8.15 -13.70
CA LYS A 312 -19.63 9.34 -13.27
C LYS A 312 -19.55 10.45 -14.31
N LYS A 313 -19.61 10.09 -15.60
CA LYS A 313 -19.59 11.07 -16.71
C LYS A 313 -20.92 11.75 -16.94
N ASP A 314 -22.01 11.14 -16.56
CA ASP A 314 -23.35 11.65 -16.74
C ASP A 314 -23.88 12.16 -15.37
N GLU A 315 -23.92 13.49 -15.21
CA GLU A 315 -24.34 14.11 -13.94
C GLU A 315 -25.78 13.76 -13.54
N GLU A 316 -26.63 13.31 -14.49
CA GLU A 316 -28.00 12.91 -14.25
C GLU A 316 -28.16 11.43 -13.88
N VAL A 317 -27.16 10.60 -14.23
CA VAL A 317 -27.17 9.14 -14.04
C VAL A 317 -26.22 8.74 -12.90
N GLN A 318 -26.78 8.39 -11.76
CA GLN A 318 -25.97 7.93 -10.60
C GLN A 318 -25.73 6.41 -10.59
N ILE A 319 -26.50 5.63 -11.33
CA ILE A 319 -26.39 4.17 -11.41
C ILE A 319 -26.40 3.76 -12.88
N CYS A 320 -25.38 2.98 -13.29
CA CYS A 320 -25.30 2.39 -14.62
C CYS A 320 -25.13 0.87 -14.50
N ILE A 321 -25.89 0.11 -15.29
CA ILE A 321 -25.66 -1.33 -15.42
C ILE A 321 -24.74 -1.55 -16.63
N TYR A 322 -23.74 -2.42 -16.47
CA TYR A 322 -22.92 -2.85 -17.59
C TYR A 322 -23.76 -3.66 -18.58
N GLU A 323 -23.74 -3.26 -19.81
CA GLU A 323 -24.32 -3.96 -20.95
C GLU A 323 -23.19 -4.18 -21.96
N GLU A 324 -23.05 -5.41 -22.47
CA GLU A 324 -22.13 -5.69 -23.58
C GLU A 324 -22.69 -4.96 -24.83
N ASP A 325 -21.84 -4.10 -25.45
CA ASP A 325 -22.17 -3.40 -26.71
C ASP A 325 -22.28 -4.39 -27.87
#